data_55d0870bf9fbe9ade72a9b0c1aae85de
#
_entry.id   55d0870bf9fbe9ade72a9b0c1aae85de
#
_cell.length_a   1.000
_cell.length_b   1.000
_cell.length_c   1.000
_cell.angle_alpha   90.00
_cell.angle_beta   90.00
_cell.angle_gamma   90.00
#
_symmetry.space_group_name_H-M   'P 1'
#
loop_
_entity.id
_entity.type
_entity.pdbx_description
1 polymer ?
#
loop_
_entity_poly.entity_id
_entity_poly.type
_entity_poly.pdbx_seq_one_letter_code
_entity_poly.pdbx_strand_id
1 'polypeptide(L)'
;AREAGFKNVSIDLIYGLPSQTRDAWAETLNRAAALKPDHISCYGLKIEEGSQLYIYKNSPFIPDDDAQADMYLYAVEALERFGYRQYEISNFARRGFESKHNLKYWMGDEYLGFGPGAHSYIGGKRYNFIADLERYIENVLSGKSVVDLSEEITDFERASEYLMLRLRTTRGISEEEYYEIYPCSMEKAVELFKQYEKHGWAQFKDGRWSFTPEGFLRSNILIGQLLETQTKQRSLMTRPWEQPEDALLRSQLTLFDLKPKEVQMFRGI
;
A
#
# COMPACT_ATOMS: atom_id res chain seq x y z
N ALA A 1 23.31 0.05 15.63
CA ALA A 1 21.98 -0.29 16.14
C ALA A 1 22.05 -1.51 17.08
N ARG A 2 22.59 -2.66 16.66
CA ARG A 2 22.66 -3.88 17.50
C ARG A 2 23.46 -3.67 18.77
N GLU A 3 24.64 -3.03 18.70
CA GLU A 3 25.48 -2.69 19.86
C GLU A 3 24.75 -1.75 20.84
N ALA A 4 23.86 -0.89 20.33
CA ALA A 4 22.99 -0.03 21.14
C ALA A 4 21.76 -0.75 21.72
N GLY A 5 21.63 -2.07 21.51
CA GLY A 5 20.58 -2.89 22.11
C GLY A 5 19.28 -3.01 21.28
N PHE A 6 19.21 -2.45 20.08
CA PHE A 6 18.03 -2.61 19.21
C PHE A 6 17.88 -4.06 18.73
N LYS A 7 16.76 -4.70 19.08
CA LYS A 7 16.46 -6.11 18.73
C LYS A 7 15.83 -6.25 17.35
N ASN A 8 15.12 -5.22 16.87
CA ASN A 8 14.48 -5.18 15.56
C ASN A 8 15.10 -4.06 14.73
N VAL A 9 15.70 -4.40 13.58
CA VAL A 9 16.40 -3.47 12.69
C VAL A 9 15.91 -3.70 11.28
N SER A 10 15.46 -2.63 10.62
CA SER A 10 15.11 -2.60 9.22
C SER A 10 16.18 -1.87 8.40
N ILE A 11 16.34 -2.28 7.14
CA ILE A 11 17.16 -1.62 6.12
C ILE A 11 16.30 -1.35 4.90
N ASP A 12 16.35 -0.13 4.41
CA ASP A 12 15.69 0.27 3.17
C ASP A 12 16.72 0.35 2.04
N LEU A 13 16.42 -0.30 0.93
CA LEU A 13 17.25 -0.37 -0.28
C LEU A 13 16.47 0.21 -1.45
N ILE A 14 17.20 0.83 -2.39
CA ILE A 14 16.65 1.34 -3.64
C ILE A 14 17.37 0.67 -4.80
N TYR A 15 16.59 0.09 -5.75
CA TYR A 15 17.11 -0.42 -7.01
C TYR A 15 16.70 0.48 -8.19
N GLY A 16 17.31 0.27 -9.35
CA GLY A 16 17.09 1.12 -10.51
C GLY A 16 17.83 2.46 -10.44
N LEU A 17 18.85 2.58 -9.59
CA LEU A 17 19.67 3.79 -9.50
C LEU A 17 20.42 4.03 -10.82
N PRO A 18 20.78 5.32 -11.14
CA PRO A 18 21.57 5.62 -12.33
C PRO A 18 22.81 4.73 -12.45
N SER A 19 22.99 4.12 -13.61
CA SER A 19 24.07 3.18 -13.94
C SER A 19 24.14 1.91 -13.07
N GLN A 20 23.13 1.65 -12.26
CA GLN A 20 23.11 0.42 -11.46
C GLN A 20 22.88 -0.80 -12.35
N THR A 21 23.80 -1.75 -12.31
CA THR A 21 23.65 -3.03 -12.97
C THR A 21 22.99 -4.05 -12.04
N ARG A 22 22.48 -5.15 -12.63
CA ARG A 22 21.96 -6.30 -11.86
C ARG A 22 23.00 -6.88 -10.91
N ASP A 23 24.27 -6.95 -11.33
CA ASP A 23 25.36 -7.46 -10.48
C ASP A 23 25.65 -6.52 -9.30
N ALA A 24 25.67 -5.21 -9.52
CA ALA A 24 25.80 -4.24 -8.44
C ALA A 24 24.62 -4.30 -7.44
N TRP A 25 23.41 -4.54 -7.96
CA TRP A 25 22.24 -4.79 -7.13
C TRP A 25 22.37 -6.10 -6.33
N ALA A 26 22.82 -7.19 -6.96
CA ALA A 26 23.09 -8.46 -6.28
C ALA A 26 24.11 -8.30 -5.15
N GLU A 27 25.20 -7.57 -5.38
CA GLU A 27 26.19 -7.26 -4.33
C GLU A 27 25.55 -6.47 -3.16
N THR A 28 24.71 -5.48 -3.47
CA THR A 28 23.98 -4.69 -2.47
C THR A 28 23.11 -5.60 -1.58
N LEU A 29 22.34 -6.52 -2.17
CA LEU A 29 21.51 -7.48 -1.44
C LEU A 29 22.35 -8.41 -0.57
N ASN A 30 23.46 -8.92 -1.09
CA ASN A 30 24.39 -9.77 -0.32
C ASN A 30 24.95 -9.06 0.89
N ARG A 31 25.39 -7.81 0.72
CA ARG A 31 25.92 -6.97 1.83
C ARG A 31 24.84 -6.65 2.86
N ALA A 32 23.62 -6.29 2.40
CA ALA A 32 22.50 -6.03 3.29
C ALA A 32 22.13 -7.28 4.11
N ALA A 33 22.03 -8.44 3.47
CA ALA A 33 21.73 -9.70 4.14
C ALA A 33 22.82 -10.11 5.15
N ALA A 34 24.11 -9.84 4.85
CA ALA A 34 25.22 -10.10 5.76
C ALA A 34 25.14 -9.31 7.06
N LEU A 35 24.49 -8.14 7.06
CA LEU A 35 24.21 -7.35 8.27
C LEU A 35 23.11 -7.97 9.15
N LYS A 36 22.43 -9.00 8.67
CA LYS A 36 21.37 -9.74 9.35
C LYS A 36 20.26 -8.84 9.94
N PRO A 37 19.67 -7.92 9.15
CA PRO A 37 18.51 -7.19 9.60
C PRO A 37 17.33 -8.15 9.82
N ASP A 38 16.28 -7.68 10.48
CA ASP A 38 15.05 -8.45 10.67
C ASP A 38 14.05 -8.19 9.53
N HIS A 39 14.18 -7.03 8.89
CA HIS A 39 13.32 -6.55 7.82
C HIS A 39 14.15 -5.82 6.76
N ILE A 40 13.76 -5.94 5.49
CA ILE A 40 14.37 -5.26 4.35
C ILE A 40 13.26 -4.71 3.46
N SER A 41 13.32 -3.41 3.17
CA SER A 41 12.50 -2.79 2.12
C SER A 41 13.32 -2.69 0.84
N CYS A 42 12.72 -2.99 -0.32
CA CYS A 42 13.33 -2.84 -1.64
C CYS A 42 12.40 -2.00 -2.53
N TYR A 43 12.76 -0.75 -2.76
CA TYR A 43 11.97 0.17 -3.57
C TYR A 43 12.62 0.38 -4.94
N GLY A 44 11.82 0.34 -6.01
CA GLY A 44 12.25 0.83 -7.32
C GLY A 44 12.43 2.34 -7.30
N LEU A 45 13.49 2.84 -7.94
CA LEU A 45 13.68 4.27 -8.10
C LEU A 45 12.53 4.86 -8.92
N LYS A 46 11.74 5.74 -8.29
CA LYS A 46 10.71 6.52 -8.96
C LYS A 46 11.20 7.95 -9.16
N ILE A 47 11.28 8.38 -10.40
CA ILE A 47 11.71 9.74 -10.74
C ILE A 47 10.46 10.63 -10.89
N GLU A 48 10.19 11.39 -9.84
CA GLU A 48 9.04 12.29 -9.78
C GLU A 48 9.35 13.63 -10.44
N GLU A 49 8.30 14.22 -11.04
CA GLU A 49 8.35 15.57 -11.55
C GLU A 49 8.69 16.59 -10.45
N GLY A 50 9.58 17.54 -10.74
CA GLY A 50 10.08 18.49 -9.75
C GLY A 50 11.27 17.98 -8.91
N SER A 51 11.64 16.69 -8.99
CA SER A 51 12.87 16.20 -8.36
C SER A 51 14.11 16.60 -9.18
N GLN A 52 15.27 16.69 -8.53
CA GLN A 52 16.54 16.96 -9.23
C GLN A 52 16.90 15.87 -10.24
N LEU A 53 16.43 14.64 -10.05
CA LEU A 53 16.66 13.53 -10.98
C LEU A 53 15.75 13.57 -12.21
N TYR A 54 14.70 14.40 -12.21
CA TYR A 54 13.73 14.43 -13.30
C TYR A 54 14.34 14.76 -14.67
N ILE A 55 15.39 15.59 -14.70
CA ILE A 55 16.14 15.92 -15.93
C ILE A 55 16.81 14.70 -16.58
N TYR A 56 17.02 13.62 -15.81
CA TYR A 56 17.64 12.38 -16.27
C TYR A 56 16.62 11.27 -16.54
N LYS A 57 15.32 11.50 -16.41
CA LYS A 57 14.27 10.47 -16.53
C LYS A 57 14.37 9.61 -17.79
N ASN A 58 14.76 10.22 -18.91
CA ASN A 58 14.92 9.52 -20.19
C ASN A 58 16.40 9.29 -20.55
N SER A 59 17.30 9.39 -19.58
CA SER A 59 18.72 9.17 -19.80
C SER A 59 19.03 7.69 -19.95
N PRO A 60 19.95 7.29 -20.86
CA PRO A 60 20.38 5.90 -20.97
C PRO A 60 21.11 5.37 -19.72
N PHE A 61 21.43 6.23 -18.77
CA PHE A 61 21.98 5.83 -17.47
C PHE A 61 20.93 5.32 -16.49
N ILE A 62 19.64 5.57 -16.72
CA ILE A 62 18.56 5.05 -15.90
C ILE A 62 18.19 3.67 -16.45
N PRO A 63 18.24 2.61 -15.64
CA PRO A 63 17.75 1.29 -16.05
C PRO A 63 16.31 1.38 -16.52
N ASP A 64 16.02 0.79 -17.68
CA ASP A 64 14.67 0.73 -18.22
C ASP A 64 13.73 -0.16 -17.36
N ASP A 65 12.47 -0.20 -17.74
CA ASP A 65 11.44 -0.93 -16.99
C ASP A 65 11.74 -2.44 -16.94
N ASP A 66 12.30 -3.01 -18.01
CA ASP A 66 12.66 -4.43 -18.06
C ASP A 66 13.85 -4.74 -17.14
N ALA A 67 14.87 -3.89 -17.13
CA ALA A 67 16.00 -4.02 -16.21
C ALA A 67 15.56 -3.85 -14.74
N GLN A 68 14.66 -2.92 -14.46
CA GLN A 68 14.12 -2.74 -13.11
C GLN A 68 13.24 -3.93 -12.68
N ALA A 69 12.45 -4.48 -13.60
CA ALA A 69 11.67 -5.71 -13.35
C ALA A 69 12.57 -6.90 -13.03
N ASP A 70 13.68 -7.08 -13.79
CA ASP A 70 14.67 -8.13 -13.50
C ASP A 70 15.34 -7.94 -12.14
N MET A 71 15.68 -6.69 -11.75
CA MET A 71 16.21 -6.38 -10.43
C MET A 71 15.22 -6.72 -9.33
N TYR A 72 13.94 -6.42 -9.51
CA TYR A 72 12.89 -6.75 -8.55
C TYR A 72 12.74 -8.27 -8.37
N LEU A 73 12.58 -9.01 -9.46
CA LEU A 73 12.44 -10.47 -9.41
C LEU A 73 13.67 -11.13 -8.78
N TYR A 74 14.86 -10.66 -9.13
CA TYR A 74 16.09 -11.11 -8.51
C TYR A 74 16.11 -10.84 -6.99
N ALA A 75 15.62 -9.67 -6.53
CA ALA A 75 15.53 -9.37 -5.11
C ALA A 75 14.63 -10.36 -4.37
N VAL A 76 13.46 -10.69 -4.95
CA VAL A 76 12.54 -11.68 -4.36
C VAL A 76 13.23 -13.02 -4.14
N GLU A 77 13.88 -13.56 -5.20
CA GLU A 77 14.59 -14.83 -5.11
C GLU A 77 15.78 -14.79 -4.15
N ALA A 78 16.59 -13.73 -4.21
CA ALA A 78 17.80 -13.61 -3.40
C ALA A 78 17.43 -13.48 -1.91
N LEU A 79 16.47 -12.65 -1.58
CA LEU A 79 16.04 -12.44 -0.21
C LEU A 79 15.38 -13.69 0.39
N GLU A 80 14.62 -14.44 -0.40
CA GLU A 80 14.07 -15.73 0.04
C GLU A 80 15.19 -16.72 0.41
N ARG A 81 16.25 -16.83 -0.41
CA ARG A 81 17.44 -17.66 -0.11
C ARG A 81 18.15 -17.23 1.19
N PHE A 82 18.09 -15.94 1.56
CA PHE A 82 18.61 -15.42 2.81
C PHE A 82 17.64 -15.53 4.00
N GLY A 83 16.43 -16.11 3.78
CA GLY A 83 15.43 -16.37 4.81
C GLY A 83 14.51 -15.17 5.09
N TYR A 84 14.44 -14.20 4.18
CA TYR A 84 13.45 -13.14 4.21
C TYR A 84 12.29 -13.51 3.28
N ARG A 85 11.07 -13.40 3.76
CA ARG A 85 9.86 -13.63 2.97
C ARG A 85 9.24 -12.31 2.55
N GLN A 86 8.89 -12.20 1.28
CA GLN A 86 8.05 -11.11 0.82
C GLN A 86 6.70 -11.22 1.52
N TYR A 87 6.18 -10.13 2.08
CA TYR A 87 4.83 -10.09 2.67
C TYR A 87 3.93 -9.05 2.02
N GLU A 88 4.51 -8.07 1.31
CA GLU A 88 3.83 -7.14 0.41
C GLU A 88 4.78 -6.70 -0.72
N ILE A 89 4.31 -5.86 -1.63
CA ILE A 89 4.97 -5.59 -2.91
C ILE A 89 6.45 -5.18 -2.81
N SER A 90 6.85 -4.43 -1.77
CA SER A 90 8.20 -3.87 -1.61
C SER A 90 8.94 -4.36 -0.38
N ASN A 91 8.28 -5.08 0.52
CA ASN A 91 8.85 -5.37 1.83
C ASN A 91 9.01 -6.87 2.11
N PHE A 92 10.13 -7.18 2.75
CA PHE A 92 10.59 -8.52 3.07
C PHE A 92 10.98 -8.62 4.54
N ALA A 93 10.62 -9.69 5.21
CA ALA A 93 10.90 -9.86 6.62
C ALA A 93 11.26 -11.29 6.97
N ARG A 94 12.01 -11.47 8.07
CA ARG A 94 12.04 -12.73 8.77
C ARG A 94 10.67 -12.99 9.40
N ARG A 95 10.28 -14.24 9.55
CA ARG A 95 8.97 -14.60 10.11
C ARG A 95 8.75 -13.92 11.47
N GLY A 96 7.66 -13.16 11.60
CA GLY A 96 7.27 -12.42 12.80
C GLY A 96 7.87 -11.03 12.93
N PHE A 97 8.61 -10.57 11.89
CA PHE A 97 9.20 -9.23 11.82
C PHE A 97 8.59 -8.38 10.70
N GLU A 98 7.46 -8.80 10.15
CA GLU A 98 6.68 -7.99 9.21
C GLU A 98 6.30 -6.67 9.87
N SER A 99 6.43 -5.55 9.15
CA SER A 99 6.09 -4.23 9.67
C SER A 99 4.60 -4.14 9.95
N LYS A 100 4.23 -4.16 11.22
CA LYS A 100 2.83 -3.99 11.66
C LYS A 100 2.27 -2.65 11.24
N HIS A 101 3.12 -1.61 11.19
CA HIS A 101 2.72 -0.29 10.73
C HIS A 101 2.35 -0.29 9.26
N ASN A 102 3.18 -0.86 8.39
CA ASN A 102 2.88 -0.96 6.96
C ASN A 102 1.64 -1.83 6.70
N LEU A 103 1.55 -2.96 7.42
CA LEU A 103 0.40 -3.86 7.30
C LEU A 103 -0.93 -3.19 7.66
N LYS A 104 -0.95 -2.23 8.62
CA LYS A 104 -2.16 -1.46 8.91
C LYS A 104 -2.73 -0.77 7.67
N TYR A 105 -1.87 -0.11 6.88
CA TYR A 105 -2.31 0.54 5.65
C TYR A 105 -2.84 -0.47 4.63
N TRP A 106 -2.11 -1.58 4.42
CA TRP A 106 -2.55 -2.63 3.51
C TRP A 106 -3.82 -3.35 3.96
N MET A 107 -4.06 -3.40 5.27
CA MET A 107 -5.28 -3.96 5.84
C MET A 107 -6.45 -2.97 5.86
N GLY A 108 -6.24 -1.71 5.51
CA GLY A 108 -7.27 -0.67 5.59
C GLY A 108 -7.65 -0.32 7.03
N ASP A 109 -6.76 -0.60 8.00
CA ASP A 109 -6.98 -0.28 9.40
C ASP A 109 -6.90 1.22 9.65
N GLU A 110 -7.54 1.68 10.70
CA GLU A 110 -7.49 3.07 11.12
C GLU A 110 -6.10 3.48 11.60
N TYR A 111 -5.73 4.71 11.28
CA TYR A 111 -4.46 5.29 11.71
C TYR A 111 -4.58 6.79 11.96
N LEU A 112 -3.76 7.29 12.87
CA LEU A 112 -3.65 8.70 13.21
C LEU A 112 -2.26 9.22 12.88
N GLY A 113 -2.20 10.26 12.04
CA GLY A 113 -0.98 11.01 11.73
C GLY A 113 -0.79 12.19 12.66
N PHE A 114 0.45 12.63 12.83
CA PHE A 114 0.82 13.77 13.65
C PHE A 114 1.78 14.70 12.91
N GLY A 115 1.55 15.99 13.01
CA GLY A 115 2.40 17.01 12.43
C GLY A 115 1.94 17.51 11.05
N PRO A 116 2.63 18.54 10.49
CA PRO A 116 2.26 19.13 9.20
C PRO A 116 2.32 18.11 8.07
N GLY A 117 1.34 18.14 7.19
CA GLY A 117 1.20 17.21 6.07
C GLY A 117 0.84 15.78 6.46
N ALA A 118 0.69 15.46 7.75
CA ALA A 118 0.38 14.12 8.19
C ALA A 118 -1.06 13.74 7.83
N HIS A 119 -1.23 12.46 7.57
CA HIS A 119 -2.45 11.85 7.09
C HIS A 119 -3.09 10.96 8.15
N SER A 120 -4.43 10.90 8.22
CA SER A 120 -5.20 10.07 9.15
C SER A 120 -6.39 9.42 8.48
N TYR A 121 -6.79 8.25 8.98
CA TYR A 121 -8.02 7.57 8.62
C TYR A 121 -8.67 7.04 9.90
N ILE A 122 -9.78 7.60 10.32
CA ILE A 122 -10.50 7.25 11.55
C ILE A 122 -12.02 7.43 11.34
N GLY A 123 -12.82 6.48 11.81
CA GLY A 123 -14.27 6.56 11.77
C GLY A 123 -14.85 6.68 10.36
N GLY A 124 -14.22 6.03 9.37
CA GLY A 124 -14.61 6.13 7.97
C GLY A 124 -14.28 7.47 7.32
N LYS A 125 -13.57 8.36 8.02
CA LYS A 125 -13.09 9.64 7.51
C LYS A 125 -11.59 9.65 7.36
N ARG A 126 -11.14 10.15 6.25
CA ARG A 126 -9.73 10.37 5.97
C ARG A 126 -9.49 11.88 5.98
N TYR A 127 -8.41 12.38 6.55
CA TYR A 127 -8.07 13.81 6.59
C TYR A 127 -6.57 14.04 6.67
N ASN A 128 -6.12 15.24 6.31
CA ASN A 128 -4.73 15.67 6.49
C ASN A 128 -4.61 16.96 7.25
N PHE A 129 -3.42 17.13 7.78
CA PHE A 129 -3.05 18.42 8.34
C PHE A 129 -2.37 19.29 7.28
N ILE A 130 -2.44 20.61 7.51
CA ILE A 130 -1.77 21.62 6.68
C ILE A 130 -0.31 21.25 6.50
N ALA A 131 0.15 21.16 5.24
CA ALA A 131 1.53 20.79 4.91
C ALA A 131 2.51 21.95 5.12
N ASP A 132 2.06 23.19 4.95
CA ASP A 132 2.87 24.38 5.21
C ASP A 132 3.19 24.50 6.70
N LEU A 133 4.47 24.45 7.03
CA LEU A 133 4.95 24.42 8.42
C LEU A 133 4.60 25.68 9.20
N GLU A 134 4.76 26.86 8.59
CA GLU A 134 4.54 28.14 9.26
C GLU A 134 3.05 28.33 9.56
N ARG A 135 2.20 28.08 8.57
CA ARG A 135 0.74 28.09 8.71
C ARG A 135 0.24 27.06 9.74
N TYR A 136 0.85 25.85 9.75
CA TYR A 136 0.52 24.81 10.73
C TYR A 136 0.82 25.31 12.15
N ILE A 137 2.01 25.88 12.40
CA ILE A 137 2.43 26.41 13.70
C ILE A 137 1.52 27.59 14.11
N GLU A 138 1.27 28.53 13.21
CA GLU A 138 0.38 29.66 13.48
C GLU A 138 -1.02 29.20 13.93
N ASN A 139 -1.60 28.22 13.22
CA ASN A 139 -2.91 27.69 13.55
C ASN A 139 -2.92 26.98 14.91
N VAL A 140 -1.90 26.16 15.21
CA VAL A 140 -1.77 25.52 16.53
C VAL A 140 -1.71 26.56 17.63
N LEU A 141 -0.87 27.58 17.49
CA LEU A 141 -0.68 28.62 18.51
C LEU A 141 -1.92 29.52 18.70
N SER A 142 -2.69 29.71 17.64
CA SER A 142 -3.93 30.53 17.68
C SER A 142 -5.20 29.72 17.98
N GLY A 143 -5.09 28.40 18.22
CA GLY A 143 -6.22 27.51 18.47
C GLY A 143 -7.16 27.32 17.27
N LYS A 144 -6.67 27.60 16.06
CA LYS A 144 -7.38 27.32 14.80
C LYS A 144 -7.21 25.87 14.38
N SER A 145 -8.12 25.39 13.52
CA SER A 145 -7.96 24.05 12.90
C SER A 145 -6.67 23.94 12.11
N VAL A 146 -5.98 22.82 12.27
CA VAL A 146 -4.82 22.45 11.46
C VAL A 146 -5.19 21.44 10.36
N VAL A 147 -6.46 21.04 10.28
CA VAL A 147 -6.93 20.16 9.24
C VAL A 147 -7.08 20.96 7.93
N ASP A 148 -6.51 20.45 6.85
CA ASP A 148 -6.52 21.07 5.53
C ASP A 148 -7.68 20.54 4.69
N LEU A 149 -7.75 19.23 4.54
CA LEU A 149 -8.79 18.55 3.77
C LEU A 149 -9.41 17.38 4.56
N SER A 150 -10.67 16.91 4.30
CA SER A 150 -11.33 15.69 4.84
C SER A 150 -12.42 15.15 3.91
N GLU A 151 -12.62 13.84 3.79
CA GLU A 151 -13.72 13.18 3.04
C GLU A 151 -14.29 12.01 3.84
N GLU A 152 -15.53 11.73 3.70
CA GLU A 152 -16.11 10.47 4.14
C GLU A 152 -15.88 9.43 3.07
N ILE A 153 -15.33 8.29 3.46
CA ILE A 153 -15.14 7.17 2.55
C ILE A 153 -16.37 6.30 2.61
N THR A 154 -17.11 6.25 1.51
CA THR A 154 -18.31 5.41 1.38
C THR A 154 -17.95 3.93 1.39
N ASP A 155 -18.90 3.05 1.74
CA ASP A 155 -18.66 1.61 1.68
C ASP A 155 -18.35 1.12 0.27
N PHE A 156 -18.87 1.81 -0.75
CA PHE A 156 -18.53 1.53 -2.15
C PHE A 156 -17.04 1.81 -2.44
N GLU A 157 -16.49 2.91 -1.94
CA GLU A 157 -15.07 3.24 -2.05
C GLU A 157 -14.22 2.31 -1.21
N ARG A 158 -14.64 2.00 0.02
CA ARG A 158 -13.96 1.03 0.90
C ARG A 158 -13.85 -0.36 0.27
N ALA A 159 -14.89 -0.82 -0.43
CA ALA A 159 -14.84 -2.09 -1.16
C ALA A 159 -13.81 -2.06 -2.31
N SER A 160 -13.63 -0.91 -2.95
CA SER A 160 -12.58 -0.72 -3.97
C SER A 160 -11.20 -0.67 -3.34
N GLU A 161 -11.06 0.09 -2.26
CA GLU A 161 -9.80 0.18 -1.51
C GLU A 161 -9.38 -1.16 -0.92
N TYR A 162 -10.31 -1.97 -0.42
CA TYR A 162 -10.03 -3.32 0.06
C TYR A 162 -9.30 -4.16 -1.01
N LEU A 163 -9.81 -4.18 -2.24
CA LEU A 163 -9.15 -4.91 -3.33
C LEU A 163 -7.78 -4.30 -3.65
N MET A 164 -7.73 -2.96 -3.78
CA MET A 164 -6.52 -2.24 -4.15
C MET A 164 -5.38 -2.45 -3.14
N LEU A 165 -5.69 -2.44 -1.85
CA LEU A 165 -4.71 -2.56 -0.79
C LEU A 165 -4.31 -4.02 -0.54
N ARG A 166 -5.29 -4.92 -0.38
CA ARG A 166 -5.04 -6.33 -0.06
C ARG A 166 -4.28 -7.05 -1.17
N LEU A 167 -4.54 -6.72 -2.43
CA LEU A 167 -3.84 -7.31 -3.58
C LEU A 167 -2.38 -6.83 -3.74
N ARG A 168 -1.93 -5.89 -2.93
CA ARG A 168 -0.51 -5.55 -2.84
C ARG A 168 0.23 -6.34 -1.75
N THR A 169 -0.47 -7.24 -1.06
CA THR A 169 0.11 -8.14 -0.08
C THR A 169 0.13 -9.58 -0.60
N THR A 170 1.08 -10.38 -0.13
CA THR A 170 1.13 -11.82 -0.45
C THR A 170 0.00 -12.61 0.22
N ARG A 171 -0.67 -12.04 1.23
CA ARG A 171 -1.89 -12.61 1.81
C ARG A 171 -3.05 -12.59 0.80
N GLY A 172 -3.15 -11.53 -0.02
CA GLY A 172 -4.20 -11.39 -0.99
C GLY A 172 -5.60 -11.30 -0.39
N ILE A 173 -6.61 -11.76 -1.13
CA ILE A 173 -8.04 -11.67 -0.80
C ILE A 173 -8.70 -13.04 -0.76
N SER A 174 -9.72 -13.19 0.09
CA SER A 174 -10.65 -14.33 0.12
C SER A 174 -12.01 -13.87 -0.36
N GLU A 175 -12.70 -14.69 -1.16
CA GLU A 175 -14.07 -14.42 -1.60
C GLU A 175 -15.03 -14.36 -0.41
N GLU A 176 -14.85 -15.27 0.56
CA GLU A 176 -15.64 -15.34 1.78
C GLU A 176 -15.48 -14.07 2.62
N GLU A 177 -14.22 -13.69 2.94
CA GLU A 177 -13.89 -12.46 3.69
C GLU A 177 -14.45 -11.21 2.98
N TYR A 178 -14.36 -11.14 1.65
CA TYR A 178 -14.89 -10.01 0.89
C TYR A 178 -16.41 -9.95 0.98
N TYR A 179 -17.09 -11.10 0.82
CA TYR A 179 -18.55 -11.16 0.87
C TYR A 179 -19.12 -10.85 2.26
N GLU A 180 -18.42 -11.24 3.32
CA GLU A 180 -18.81 -10.92 4.70
C GLU A 180 -18.78 -9.39 4.97
N ILE A 181 -17.80 -8.69 4.41
CA ILE A 181 -17.63 -7.24 4.60
C ILE A 181 -18.48 -6.47 3.59
N TYR A 182 -18.49 -6.91 2.35
CA TYR A 182 -19.15 -6.28 1.22
C TYR A 182 -20.01 -7.32 0.51
N PRO A 183 -21.34 -7.41 0.77
CA PRO A 183 -22.21 -8.45 0.23
C PRO A 183 -22.39 -8.32 -1.29
N CYS A 184 -21.32 -8.56 -2.02
CA CYS A 184 -21.21 -8.53 -3.46
C CYS A 184 -20.41 -9.75 -3.95
N SER A 185 -20.94 -10.44 -4.95
CA SER A 185 -20.24 -11.58 -5.57
C SER A 185 -18.93 -11.15 -6.21
N MET A 186 -17.92 -12.00 -6.07
CA MET A 186 -16.62 -11.86 -6.74
C MET A 186 -16.50 -12.75 -8.00
N GLU A 187 -17.57 -13.39 -8.45
CA GLU A 187 -17.52 -14.37 -9.54
C GLU A 187 -16.75 -13.88 -10.77
N LYS A 188 -17.05 -12.67 -11.25
CA LYS A 188 -16.36 -12.09 -12.41
C LYS A 188 -14.91 -11.71 -12.13
N ALA A 189 -14.61 -11.28 -10.91
CA ALA A 189 -13.23 -11.04 -10.49
C ALA A 189 -12.44 -12.36 -10.42
N VAL A 190 -13.07 -13.44 -9.95
CA VAL A 190 -12.48 -14.78 -9.94
C VAL A 190 -12.21 -15.30 -11.35
N GLU A 191 -13.08 -15.01 -12.32
CA GLU A 191 -12.81 -15.32 -13.73
C GLU A 191 -11.54 -14.63 -14.23
N LEU A 192 -11.32 -13.36 -13.86
CA LEU A 192 -10.09 -12.65 -14.17
C LEU A 192 -8.89 -13.25 -13.44
N PHE A 193 -9.00 -13.56 -12.15
CA PHE A 193 -7.92 -14.24 -11.43
C PHE A 193 -7.50 -15.55 -12.06
N LYS A 194 -8.44 -16.37 -12.52
CA LYS A 194 -8.14 -17.61 -13.26
C LYS A 194 -7.41 -17.35 -14.59
N GLN A 195 -7.67 -16.20 -15.23
CA GLN A 195 -6.90 -15.80 -16.41
C GLN A 195 -5.47 -15.37 -16.01
N TYR A 196 -5.34 -14.58 -14.95
CA TYR A 196 -4.04 -14.16 -14.43
C TYR A 196 -3.19 -15.36 -13.97
N GLU A 197 -3.81 -16.34 -13.34
CA GLU A 197 -3.16 -17.58 -12.92
C GLU A 197 -2.58 -18.37 -14.13
N LYS A 198 -3.31 -18.46 -15.24
CA LYS A 198 -2.80 -19.08 -16.48
C LYS A 198 -1.57 -18.38 -17.03
N HIS A 199 -1.42 -17.08 -16.77
CA HIS A 199 -0.25 -16.30 -17.16
C HIS A 199 0.86 -16.29 -16.08
N GLY A 200 0.67 -16.95 -14.95
CA GLY A 200 1.61 -16.95 -13.84
C GLY A 200 1.61 -15.65 -13.02
N TRP A 201 0.62 -14.76 -13.18
CA TRP A 201 0.54 -13.48 -12.47
C TRP A 201 -0.25 -13.54 -11.17
N ALA A 202 -1.08 -14.54 -11.01
CA ALA A 202 -1.83 -14.79 -9.77
C ALA A 202 -1.73 -16.25 -9.37
N GLN A 203 -2.08 -16.52 -8.13
CA GLN A 203 -2.18 -17.87 -7.57
C GLN A 203 -3.37 -17.96 -6.61
N PHE A 204 -3.98 -19.14 -6.55
CA PHE A 204 -4.96 -19.47 -5.54
C PHE A 204 -4.34 -20.44 -4.52
N LYS A 205 -4.22 -19.99 -3.27
CA LYS A 205 -3.64 -20.78 -2.20
C LYS A 205 -4.34 -20.51 -0.88
N ASP A 206 -4.57 -21.55 -0.10
CA ASP A 206 -5.20 -21.47 1.23
C ASP A 206 -6.54 -20.70 1.23
N GLY A 207 -7.36 -20.88 0.17
CA GLY A 207 -8.64 -20.19 -0.01
C GLY A 207 -8.53 -18.71 -0.42
N ARG A 208 -7.38 -18.26 -0.90
CA ARG A 208 -7.09 -16.85 -1.19
C ARG A 208 -6.46 -16.66 -2.56
N TRP A 209 -6.86 -15.61 -3.25
CA TRP A 209 -6.21 -15.10 -4.45
C TRP A 209 -5.14 -14.08 -4.08
N SER A 210 -3.94 -14.25 -4.59
CA SER A 210 -2.83 -13.29 -4.45
C SER A 210 -2.04 -13.19 -5.74
N PHE A 211 -1.33 -12.10 -5.92
CA PHE A 211 -0.38 -11.98 -7.03
C PHE A 211 0.92 -12.72 -6.72
N THR A 212 1.53 -13.24 -7.79
CA THR A 212 2.92 -13.70 -7.80
C THR A 212 3.87 -12.48 -7.90
N PRO A 213 5.19 -12.64 -7.77
CA PRO A 213 6.13 -11.56 -8.05
C PRO A 213 5.96 -10.94 -9.43
N GLU A 214 5.73 -11.74 -10.48
CA GLU A 214 5.42 -11.24 -11.83
C GLU A 214 4.08 -10.49 -11.88
N GLY A 215 3.10 -10.90 -11.09
CA GLY A 215 1.83 -10.21 -10.93
C GLY A 215 1.99 -8.87 -10.22
N PHE A 216 2.86 -8.77 -9.22
CA PHE A 216 3.16 -7.50 -8.55
C PHE A 216 3.75 -6.45 -9.50
N LEU A 217 4.62 -6.84 -10.42
CA LEU A 217 5.15 -5.95 -11.47
C LEU A 217 4.04 -5.32 -12.35
N ARG A 218 2.90 -6.02 -12.48
CA ARG A 218 1.74 -5.60 -13.29
C ARG A 218 0.55 -5.17 -12.45
N SER A 219 0.73 -5.07 -11.12
CA SER A 219 -0.37 -4.94 -10.17
C SER A 219 -1.30 -3.77 -10.44
N ASN A 220 -0.78 -2.62 -10.90
CA ASN A 220 -1.61 -1.46 -11.21
C ASN A 220 -2.64 -1.76 -12.32
N ILE A 221 -2.22 -2.46 -13.38
CA ILE A 221 -3.10 -2.84 -14.50
C ILE A 221 -4.08 -3.91 -14.03
N LEU A 222 -3.58 -4.98 -13.38
CA LEU A 222 -4.40 -6.11 -12.93
C LEU A 222 -5.45 -5.67 -11.90
N ILE A 223 -5.06 -4.85 -10.94
CA ILE A 223 -5.98 -4.27 -9.95
C ILE A 223 -7.00 -3.36 -10.64
N GLY A 224 -6.57 -2.51 -11.58
CA GLY A 224 -7.47 -1.65 -12.34
C GLY A 224 -8.60 -2.43 -13.04
N GLN A 225 -8.28 -3.53 -13.69
CA GLN A 225 -9.26 -4.42 -14.35
C GLN A 225 -10.21 -5.07 -13.33
N LEU A 226 -9.69 -5.52 -12.18
CA LEU A 226 -10.51 -6.08 -11.11
C LEU A 226 -11.46 -5.03 -10.53
N LEU A 227 -10.98 -3.83 -10.27
CA LEU A 227 -11.78 -2.72 -9.77
C LEU A 227 -12.89 -2.32 -10.75
N GLU A 228 -12.59 -2.23 -12.04
CA GLU A 228 -13.59 -1.94 -13.08
C GLU A 228 -14.69 -3.00 -13.10
N THR A 229 -14.30 -4.27 -13.04
CA THR A 229 -15.23 -5.41 -13.02
C THR A 229 -16.12 -5.37 -11.80
N GLN A 230 -15.56 -5.14 -10.60
CA GLN A 230 -16.30 -5.07 -9.35
C GLN A 230 -17.16 -3.81 -9.24
N THR A 231 -16.71 -2.69 -9.76
CA THR A 231 -17.50 -1.46 -9.80
C THR A 231 -18.74 -1.64 -10.65
N LYS A 232 -18.62 -2.24 -11.85
CA LYS A 232 -19.74 -2.57 -12.70
C LYS A 232 -20.73 -3.54 -12.02
N GLN A 233 -20.23 -4.56 -11.34
CA GLN A 233 -21.08 -5.53 -10.64
C GLN A 233 -21.82 -4.88 -9.47
N ARG A 234 -21.16 -4.06 -8.66
CA ARG A 234 -21.77 -3.33 -7.53
C ARG A 234 -22.83 -2.34 -7.99
N SER A 235 -22.62 -1.63 -9.09
CA SER A 235 -23.59 -0.66 -9.64
C SER A 235 -24.90 -1.31 -10.13
N LEU A 236 -24.90 -2.62 -10.37
CA LEU A 236 -26.08 -3.39 -10.74
C LEU A 236 -26.88 -3.91 -9.53
N MET A 237 -26.36 -3.74 -8.32
CA MET A 237 -27.04 -4.17 -7.10
C MET A 237 -28.11 -3.15 -6.69
N THR A 238 -29.32 -3.67 -6.38
CA THR A 238 -30.48 -2.84 -6.02
C THR A 238 -30.55 -2.45 -4.55
N ARG A 239 -29.61 -2.87 -3.71
CA ARG A 239 -29.56 -2.55 -2.27
C ARG A 239 -28.56 -1.43 -1.99
N PRO A 240 -28.93 -0.43 -1.17
CA PRO A 240 -27.94 0.50 -0.65
C PRO A 240 -26.90 -0.28 0.17
N TRP A 241 -25.63 0.06 -0.04
CA TRP A 241 -24.48 -0.53 0.64
C TRP A 241 -24.41 -0.14 2.13
N GLU A 242 -25.14 0.89 2.52
CA GLU A 242 -25.19 1.34 3.90
C GLU A 242 -26.23 0.52 4.68
N GLN A 243 -25.78 -0.22 5.68
CA GLN A 243 -26.67 -0.69 6.71
C GLN A 243 -26.96 0.51 7.64
N PRO A 244 -28.24 0.72 8.04
CA PRO A 244 -28.60 1.81 8.95
C PRO A 244 -27.81 1.78 10.28
N GLU A 245 -27.41 0.58 10.73
CA GLU A 245 -26.61 0.35 11.92
C GLU A 245 -25.17 0.86 11.79
N ASP A 246 -24.56 0.76 10.60
CA ASP A 246 -23.21 1.27 10.34
C ASP A 246 -23.15 2.79 10.36
N ALA A 247 -24.18 3.45 9.84
CA ALA A 247 -24.30 4.90 9.92
C ALA A 247 -24.44 5.39 11.37
N LEU A 248 -25.16 4.63 12.21
CA LEU A 248 -25.32 4.93 13.64
C LEU A 248 -24.02 4.69 14.42
N LEU A 249 -23.31 3.60 14.15
CA LEU A 249 -22.00 3.31 14.77
C LEU A 249 -20.96 4.38 14.42
N ARG A 250 -20.95 4.83 13.17
CA ARG A 250 -20.05 5.91 12.69
C ARG A 250 -20.33 7.22 13.38
N SER A 251 -21.60 7.53 13.66
CA SER A 251 -21.97 8.76 14.38
C SER A 251 -21.58 8.73 15.87
N GLN A 252 -21.40 7.54 16.45
CA GLN A 252 -21.04 7.35 17.86
C GLN A 252 -19.51 7.23 18.10
N LEU A 253 -18.73 6.94 17.05
CA LEU A 253 -17.27 6.77 17.13
C LEU A 253 -16.47 8.05 16.86
N THR A 254 -17.08 9.23 16.91
CA THR A 254 -16.36 10.49 16.92
C THR A 254 -15.64 10.67 18.27
N LEU A 255 -14.45 10.08 18.36
CA LEU A 255 -13.57 10.18 19.54
C LEU A 255 -13.01 11.60 19.75
N PHE A 256 -13.28 12.51 18.83
CA PHE A 256 -13.04 13.95 18.95
C PHE A 256 -14.17 14.67 18.24
N ASP A 257 -14.89 15.51 18.98
CA ASP A 257 -15.85 16.49 18.48
C ASP A 257 -15.13 17.57 17.64
N LEU A 258 -14.53 17.14 16.55
CA LEU A 258 -14.07 18.04 15.49
C LEU A 258 -15.34 18.57 14.83
N LYS A 259 -15.62 19.86 15.05
CA LYS A 259 -16.82 20.50 14.51
C LYS A 259 -16.93 20.24 13.01
N PRO A 260 -18.06 19.74 12.49
CA PRO A 260 -18.20 19.22 11.12
C PRO A 260 -17.92 20.22 9.98
N LYS A 261 -17.59 21.45 10.27
CA LYS A 261 -17.35 22.50 9.26
C LYS A 261 -15.86 22.68 8.85
N GLU A 262 -14.94 21.92 9.44
CA GLU A 262 -13.52 22.26 9.36
C GLU A 262 -12.62 21.12 8.85
N VAL A 263 -13.21 20.05 8.29
CA VAL A 263 -12.48 18.84 7.98
C VAL A 263 -12.67 18.44 6.51
N GLN A 264 -11.62 18.50 5.69
CA GLN A 264 -11.52 18.01 4.29
C GLN A 264 -10.20 17.25 4.01
N MET A 265 -10.08 16.39 3.03
CA MET A 265 -9.25 15.25 2.91
C MET A 265 -8.32 14.98 1.77
N PHE A 266 -7.91 13.86 1.61
CA PHE A 266 -6.82 13.19 0.93
C PHE A 266 -7.02 12.65 -0.49
N ARG A 267 -6.12 12.89 -1.42
CA ARG A 267 -5.85 12.07 -2.61
C ARG A 267 -4.35 11.85 -2.76
N GLY A 268 -3.92 10.62 -2.83
CA GLY A 268 -2.59 10.23 -3.25
C GLY A 268 -1.87 9.28 -2.28
N ILE A 269 -1.95 8.01 -2.54
CA ILE A 269 -0.91 7.00 -2.37
C ILE A 269 -0.60 6.43 -3.74
#